data_7ce36f80f410ed14ef22aaa983606ce7
#
_entry.id   7ce36f80f410ed14ef22aaa983606ce7
#
_cell.length_a   1.000
_cell.length_b   1.000
_cell.length_c   1.000
_cell.angle_alpha   90.00
_cell.angle_beta   90.00
_cell.angle_gamma   90.00
#
_symmetry.space_group_name_H-M   'P 1'
#
loop_
_entity.id
_entity.type
_entity.pdbx_description
1 polymer ?
#
loop_
_entity_poly.entity_id
_entity_poly.type
_entity_poly.pdbx_seq_one_letter_code
_entity_poly.pdbx_strand_id
1 'polypeptide(L)'
;MGVTRLREDFVSGSLPFVDTYGDAGLGLLGDPSRRAIFELLARRASSVGELAGQLPISRPAVSQHLRVLKDGGLVVSEAQGTRRVYRLNPDGVTALRAWLDRIWDDALRAFQKAAEAAALDPEQGGQMSPSTIPPLQGTVTVSVPIDHAFRVFTDSIHTWWPLQYHIGQADMDKPILEPREGGRWYEKGVDGSECDWGRVLAWEPPHRLVLTWQINGQWQYDPNPDHASQIEVRFTPDGPEQTRVELEHRLLDRLVDGQAIREGLQSGGGWTAMLELFAKAAANQE
;
A
#
# COMPACT_ATOMS: atom_id res chain seq x y z
N MET A 1 12.31 -2.73 70.74
CA MET A 1 13.63 -2.36 70.21
C MET A 1 13.94 -3.26 69.04
N GLY A 2 14.12 -2.75 67.88
CA GLY A 2 14.48 -3.53 66.70
C GLY A 2 13.81 -2.98 65.43
N VAL A 3 14.30 -1.86 64.93
CA VAL A 3 13.88 -1.27 63.69
C VAL A 3 14.63 -1.99 62.57
N THR A 4 13.96 -2.82 61.79
CA THR A 4 14.52 -3.43 60.59
C THR A 4 14.15 -2.56 59.37
N ARG A 5 15.15 -1.91 58.76
CA ARG A 5 15.06 -1.20 57.49
C ARG A 5 14.79 -2.18 56.38
N LEU A 6 13.67 -2.05 55.71
CA LEU A 6 13.44 -2.65 54.40
C LEU A 6 14.18 -1.80 53.36
N ARG A 7 15.14 -2.42 52.67
CA ARG A 7 15.77 -1.92 51.45
C ARG A 7 14.74 -1.99 50.32
N GLU A 8 14.43 -0.86 49.76
CA GLU A 8 13.72 -0.76 48.48
C GLU A 8 14.69 -1.16 47.36
N ASP A 9 14.51 -2.35 46.80
CA ASP A 9 15.11 -2.76 45.55
C ASP A 9 14.37 -2.04 44.42
N PHE A 10 15.00 -1.01 43.92
CA PHE A 10 14.60 -0.32 42.67
C PHE A 10 14.86 -1.27 41.51
N VAL A 11 13.87 -2.07 41.13
CA VAL A 11 13.88 -2.80 39.84
C VAL A 11 13.68 -1.77 38.76
N SER A 12 14.75 -1.48 38.03
CA SER A 12 14.76 -0.71 36.81
C SER A 12 13.91 -1.42 35.76
N GLY A 13 12.61 -1.14 35.78
CA GLY A 13 11.69 -1.50 34.71
C GLY A 13 11.94 -0.60 33.52
N SER A 14 12.64 -1.09 32.51
CA SER A 14 12.69 -0.47 31.20
C SER A 14 11.27 -0.35 30.69
N LEU A 15 10.76 0.87 30.66
CA LEU A 15 9.48 1.20 30.03
C LEU A 15 9.56 0.85 28.53
N PRO A 16 8.49 0.33 27.93
CA PRO A 16 8.42 0.07 26.49
C PRO A 16 8.25 1.40 25.72
N PHE A 17 9.34 2.17 25.63
CA PHE A 17 9.32 3.52 25.05
C PHE A 17 9.67 3.53 23.53
N VAL A 18 9.95 2.37 22.96
CA VAL A 18 10.53 2.27 21.60
C VAL A 18 9.48 2.04 20.50
N ASP A 19 8.34 1.43 20.79
CA ASP A 19 7.34 1.12 19.75
C ASP A 19 6.41 2.29 19.38
N THR A 20 6.28 3.28 20.26
CA THR A 20 5.35 4.40 20.02
C THR A 20 5.88 5.45 19.04
N TYR A 21 7.21 5.55 18.85
CA TYR A 21 7.82 6.59 18.01
C TYR A 21 7.84 6.25 16.50
N GLY A 22 7.86 4.99 16.11
CA GLY A 22 7.98 4.58 14.71
C GLY A 22 6.70 4.80 13.91
N ASP A 23 5.63 4.21 14.35
CA ASP A 23 4.33 4.28 13.66
C ASP A 23 3.70 5.70 13.78
N ALA A 24 3.74 6.29 14.98
CA ALA A 24 3.33 7.68 15.18
C ALA A 24 4.17 8.67 14.36
N GLY A 25 5.48 8.44 14.21
CA GLY A 25 6.41 9.35 13.51
C GLY A 25 6.10 9.50 12.02
N LEU A 26 5.80 8.43 11.31
CA LEU A 26 5.38 8.48 9.90
C LEU A 26 4.01 9.16 9.73
N GLY A 27 3.04 8.85 10.58
CA GLY A 27 1.74 9.50 10.58
C GLY A 27 1.84 11.02 10.80
N LEU A 28 2.82 11.47 11.60
CA LEU A 28 3.10 12.90 11.78
C LEU A 28 3.60 13.57 10.50
N LEU A 29 4.40 12.87 9.68
CA LEU A 29 4.96 13.39 8.42
C LEU A 29 4.03 13.17 7.22
N GLY A 30 2.88 12.53 7.40
CA GLY A 30 1.84 12.38 6.37
C GLY A 30 1.25 13.72 5.90
N ASP A 31 1.14 14.70 6.78
CA ASP A 31 0.68 16.06 6.44
C ASP A 31 1.75 16.84 5.66
N PRO A 32 1.44 17.39 4.48
CA PRO A 32 2.41 18.10 3.65
C PRO A 32 3.07 19.30 4.35
N SER A 33 2.31 20.04 5.16
CA SER A 33 2.83 21.22 5.88
C SER A 33 3.78 20.81 7.00
N ARG A 34 3.48 19.72 7.73
CA ARG A 34 4.40 19.17 8.75
C ARG A 34 5.67 18.66 8.13
N ARG A 35 5.58 17.98 6.99
CA ARG A 35 6.75 17.50 6.24
C ARG A 35 7.63 18.66 5.80
N ALA A 36 7.06 19.72 5.21
CA ALA A 36 7.81 20.90 4.79
C ALA A 36 8.50 21.59 5.96
N ILE A 37 7.83 21.71 7.12
CA ILE A 37 8.44 22.25 8.35
C ILE A 37 9.61 21.38 8.82
N PHE A 38 9.45 20.06 8.82
CA PHE A 38 10.48 19.10 9.21
C PHE A 38 11.71 19.22 8.30
N GLU A 39 11.53 19.29 6.98
CA GLU A 39 12.61 19.48 6.01
C GLU A 39 13.35 20.81 6.17
N LEU A 40 12.65 21.91 6.49
CA LEU A 40 13.27 23.19 6.78
C LEU A 40 14.11 23.11 8.06
N LEU A 41 13.59 22.47 9.11
CA LEU A 41 14.31 22.28 10.37
C LEU A 41 15.49 21.29 10.23
N ALA A 42 15.49 20.38 9.27
CA ALA A 42 16.64 19.55 8.96
C ALA A 42 17.83 20.34 8.39
N ARG A 43 17.55 21.48 7.76
CA ARG A 43 18.61 22.35 7.21
C ARG A 43 19.17 23.29 8.27
N ARG A 44 18.31 23.85 9.13
CA ARG A 44 18.71 24.77 10.21
C ARG A 44 17.62 24.94 11.26
N ALA A 45 18.03 25.20 12.48
CA ALA A 45 17.13 25.64 13.54
C ALA A 45 16.46 26.97 13.16
N SER A 46 15.16 27.11 13.40
CA SER A 46 14.37 28.25 12.95
C SER A 46 13.26 28.62 13.94
N SER A 47 12.91 29.89 13.97
CA SER A 47 11.75 30.40 14.71
C SER A 47 10.46 30.24 13.90
N VAL A 48 9.29 30.35 14.57
CA VAL A 48 7.97 30.36 13.91
C VAL A 48 7.89 31.40 12.80
N GLY A 49 8.47 32.59 13.03
CA GLY A 49 8.45 33.69 12.05
C GLY A 49 9.25 33.38 10.80
N GLU A 50 10.41 32.75 10.95
CA GLU A 50 11.27 32.35 9.83
C GLU A 50 10.65 31.22 9.01
N LEU A 51 10.01 30.25 9.65
CA LEU A 51 9.27 29.17 8.97
C LEU A 51 8.05 29.70 8.22
N ALA A 52 7.26 30.59 8.85
CA ALA A 52 6.09 31.19 8.20
C ALA A 52 6.44 32.10 7.01
N GLY A 53 7.66 32.65 7.00
CA GLY A 53 8.16 33.42 5.85
C GLY A 53 8.59 32.55 4.65
N GLN A 54 8.74 31.23 4.83
CA GLN A 54 9.18 30.27 3.79
C GLN A 54 8.07 29.32 3.33
N LEU A 55 6.93 29.33 4.01
CA LEU A 55 5.83 28.40 3.75
C LEU A 55 4.54 29.18 3.41
N PRO A 56 3.67 28.65 2.52
CA PRO A 56 2.41 29.29 2.14
C PRO A 56 1.31 29.06 3.21
N ILE A 57 1.65 29.17 4.51
CA ILE A 57 0.74 28.99 5.65
C ILE A 57 0.96 30.06 6.70
N SER A 58 -0.08 30.35 7.49
CA SER A 58 -0.05 31.40 8.51
C SER A 58 0.84 31.02 9.72
N ARG A 59 1.34 32.02 10.45
CA ARG A 59 2.10 31.83 11.70
C ARG A 59 1.36 30.96 12.74
N PRO A 60 0.03 31.14 12.98
CA PRO A 60 -0.72 30.24 13.86
C PRO A 60 -0.70 28.79 13.38
N ALA A 61 -0.85 28.55 12.08
CA ALA A 61 -0.79 27.20 11.51
C ALA A 61 0.60 26.57 11.71
N VAL A 62 1.69 27.31 11.43
CA VAL A 62 3.06 26.85 11.72
C VAL A 62 3.21 26.48 13.20
N SER A 63 2.69 27.30 14.11
CA SER A 63 2.75 27.02 15.56
C SER A 63 2.02 25.73 15.93
N GLN A 64 0.88 25.46 15.31
CA GLN A 64 0.11 24.24 15.53
C GLN A 64 0.84 23.00 15.00
N HIS A 65 1.39 23.06 13.79
CA HIS A 65 2.18 21.97 13.22
C HIS A 65 3.45 21.69 14.04
N LEU A 66 4.14 22.72 14.51
CA LEU A 66 5.31 22.57 15.39
C LEU A 66 4.94 21.94 16.73
N ARG A 67 3.77 22.27 17.29
CA ARG A 67 3.28 21.61 18.51
C ARG A 67 3.09 20.11 18.27
N VAL A 68 2.41 19.71 17.21
CA VAL A 68 2.19 18.30 16.86
C VAL A 68 3.51 17.56 16.65
N LEU A 69 4.47 18.14 15.91
CA LEU A 69 5.81 17.55 15.72
C LEU A 69 6.61 17.44 17.01
N LYS A 70 6.45 18.42 17.93
CA LYS A 70 7.09 18.43 19.24
C LYS A 70 6.48 17.38 20.17
N ASP A 71 5.15 17.33 20.24
CA ASP A 71 4.42 16.35 21.05
C ASP A 71 4.72 14.91 20.56
N GLY A 72 4.95 14.71 19.26
CA GLY A 72 5.43 13.48 18.66
C GLY A 72 6.94 13.25 18.75
N GLY A 73 7.68 14.10 19.45
CA GLY A 73 9.11 13.92 19.75
C GLY A 73 10.07 14.17 18.58
N LEU A 74 9.60 14.59 17.39
CA LEU A 74 10.46 14.84 16.23
C LEU A 74 11.14 16.22 16.27
N VAL A 75 10.61 17.15 17.06
CA VAL A 75 11.10 18.53 17.18
C VAL A 75 11.25 18.92 18.65
N VAL A 76 12.27 19.66 18.97
CA VAL A 76 12.46 20.30 20.27
C VAL A 76 12.53 21.83 20.11
N SER A 77 12.28 22.55 21.19
CA SER A 77 12.36 24.02 21.17
C SER A 77 13.18 24.55 22.32
N GLU A 78 13.99 25.56 22.04
CA GLU A 78 14.85 26.25 23.02
C GLU A 78 14.55 27.75 23.02
N ALA A 79 14.66 28.39 24.20
CA ALA A 79 14.56 29.84 24.31
C ALA A 79 15.93 30.46 23.94
N GLN A 80 15.89 31.40 22.96
CA GLN A 80 17.06 32.20 22.60
C GLN A 80 16.68 33.70 22.77
N GLY A 81 17.03 34.25 23.92
CA GLY A 81 16.60 35.60 24.31
C GLY A 81 15.07 35.70 24.36
N THR A 82 14.49 36.59 23.60
CA THR A 82 13.02 36.81 23.51
C THR A 82 12.32 35.90 22.51
N ARG A 83 13.06 35.02 21.80
CA ARG A 83 12.54 34.14 20.72
C ARG A 83 12.61 32.68 21.13
N ARG A 84 11.67 31.90 20.64
CA ARG A 84 11.71 30.44 20.70
C ARG A 84 12.18 29.89 19.36
N VAL A 85 13.25 29.11 19.38
CA VAL A 85 13.84 28.47 18.20
C VAL A 85 13.56 26.97 18.26
N TYR A 86 13.19 26.40 17.14
CA TYR A 86 12.87 24.99 16.97
C TYR A 86 13.97 24.32 16.17
N ARG A 87 14.27 23.08 16.51
CA ARG A 87 15.21 22.20 15.78
C ARG A 87 14.72 20.76 15.81
N LEU A 88 15.25 19.94 14.93
CA LEU A 88 14.97 18.51 15.00
C LEU A 88 15.47 17.93 16.34
N ASN A 89 14.75 16.96 16.85
CA ASN A 89 15.15 16.15 17.99
C ASN A 89 16.01 14.98 17.47
N PRO A 90 17.33 14.91 17.76
CA PRO A 90 18.18 13.84 17.27
C PRO A 90 17.71 12.45 17.70
N ASP A 91 17.19 12.33 18.93
CA ASP A 91 16.72 11.05 19.47
C ASP A 91 15.46 10.59 18.75
N GLY A 92 14.50 11.50 18.48
CA GLY A 92 13.29 11.20 17.72
C GLY A 92 13.58 10.81 16.27
N VAL A 93 14.52 11.50 15.61
CA VAL A 93 14.96 11.16 14.25
C VAL A 93 15.68 9.81 14.22
N THR A 94 16.52 9.53 15.21
CA THR A 94 17.21 8.23 15.34
C THR A 94 16.20 7.09 15.56
N ALA A 95 15.21 7.30 16.41
CA ALA A 95 14.17 6.31 16.66
C ALA A 95 13.31 6.03 15.40
N LEU A 96 12.94 7.08 14.64
CA LEU A 96 12.24 6.94 13.37
C LEU A 96 13.07 6.16 12.34
N ARG A 97 14.36 6.48 12.24
CA ARG A 97 15.28 5.75 11.35
C ARG A 97 15.40 4.29 11.75
N ALA A 98 15.64 4.00 13.02
CA ALA A 98 15.75 2.62 13.50
C ALA A 98 14.49 1.80 13.28
N TRP A 99 13.31 2.43 13.30
CA TRP A 99 12.06 1.79 12.95
C TRP A 99 11.98 1.47 11.45
N LEU A 100 12.35 2.40 10.57
CA LEU A 100 12.43 2.15 9.13
C LEU A 100 13.43 1.04 8.79
N ASP A 101 14.60 1.05 9.42
CA ASP A 101 15.63 0.02 9.23
C ASP A 101 15.11 -1.36 9.63
N ARG A 102 14.34 -1.47 10.74
CA ARG A 102 13.71 -2.75 11.14
C ARG A 102 12.71 -3.26 10.11
N ILE A 103 11.83 -2.40 9.61
CA ILE A 103 10.87 -2.78 8.55
C ILE A 103 11.60 -3.28 7.31
N TRP A 104 12.67 -2.57 6.93
CA TRP A 104 13.49 -2.95 5.79
C TRP A 104 14.20 -4.28 5.99
N ASP A 105 14.79 -4.50 7.16
CA ASP A 105 15.46 -5.75 7.52
C ASP A 105 14.48 -6.93 7.60
N ASP A 106 13.27 -6.72 8.08
CA ASP A 106 12.23 -7.74 8.12
C ASP A 106 11.76 -8.11 6.70
N ALA A 107 11.56 -7.12 5.85
CA ALA A 107 11.23 -7.33 4.43
C ALA A 107 12.35 -8.06 3.69
N LEU A 108 13.61 -7.69 3.92
CA LEU A 108 14.78 -8.34 3.31
C LEU A 108 14.95 -9.79 3.79
N ARG A 109 14.75 -10.06 5.08
CA ARG A 109 14.75 -11.42 5.64
C ARG A 109 13.65 -12.29 5.06
N ALA A 110 12.45 -11.73 4.89
CA ALA A 110 11.35 -12.43 4.24
C ALA A 110 11.68 -12.77 2.78
N PHE A 111 12.29 -11.83 2.05
CA PHE A 111 12.77 -12.05 0.68
C PHE A 111 13.87 -13.10 0.61
N GLN A 112 14.89 -13.04 1.49
CA GLN A 112 15.95 -14.04 1.55
C GLN A 112 15.42 -15.44 1.85
N LYS A 113 14.52 -15.57 2.82
CA LYS A 113 13.86 -16.83 3.15
C LYS A 113 13.08 -17.40 1.97
N ALA A 114 12.38 -16.55 1.22
CA ALA A 114 11.66 -16.95 0.02
C ALA A 114 12.62 -17.39 -1.11
N ALA A 115 13.72 -16.68 -1.30
CA ALA A 115 14.76 -17.00 -2.29
C ALA A 115 15.50 -18.30 -1.94
N GLU A 116 15.85 -18.52 -0.66
CA GLU A 116 16.48 -19.75 -0.19
C GLU A 116 15.54 -20.97 -0.34
N ALA A 117 14.25 -20.79 -0.04
CA ALA A 117 13.25 -21.84 -0.27
C ALA A 117 13.10 -22.19 -1.76
N ALA A 118 13.17 -21.19 -2.64
CA ALA A 118 13.13 -21.39 -4.08
C ALA A 118 14.41 -22.05 -4.64
N ALA A 119 15.57 -21.83 -4.02
CA ALA A 119 16.85 -22.40 -4.44
C ALA A 119 17.03 -23.88 -4.01
N LEU A 120 16.33 -24.33 -2.97
CA LEU A 120 16.43 -25.70 -2.45
C LEU A 120 15.58 -26.72 -3.21
N ASP A 121 14.68 -26.30 -4.08
CA ASP A 121 13.85 -27.19 -4.89
C ASP A 121 13.57 -26.63 -6.29
N PRO A 122 14.52 -26.80 -7.24
CA PRO A 122 14.38 -26.28 -8.60
C PRO A 122 13.30 -26.98 -9.44
N GLU A 123 12.72 -28.09 -8.97
CA GLU A 123 11.67 -28.84 -9.69
C GLU A 123 10.25 -28.62 -9.13
N GLN A 124 10.12 -27.93 -8.00
CA GLN A 124 8.81 -27.56 -7.45
C GLN A 124 8.64 -26.05 -7.49
N GLY A 125 8.26 -25.54 -8.64
CA GLY A 125 7.77 -24.17 -8.76
C GLY A 125 6.71 -23.90 -7.70
N GLY A 126 7.14 -23.19 -6.62
CA GLY A 126 6.29 -22.55 -5.64
C GLY A 126 5.14 -23.37 -5.06
N GLN A 127 5.41 -24.42 -4.28
CA GLN A 127 4.42 -24.91 -3.33
C GLN A 127 4.39 -23.97 -2.12
N MET A 128 3.66 -22.88 -2.28
CA MET A 128 3.12 -22.16 -1.13
C MET A 128 2.22 -23.12 -0.34
N SER A 129 2.26 -23.04 1.00
CA SER A 129 1.30 -23.75 1.83
C SER A 129 -0.08 -23.64 1.19
N PRO A 130 -0.85 -24.74 1.04
CA PRO A 130 -2.13 -24.63 0.36
C PRO A 130 -2.98 -23.58 1.05
N SER A 131 -3.41 -22.59 0.29
CA SER A 131 -4.35 -21.57 0.78
C SER A 131 -5.56 -22.29 1.37
N THR A 132 -5.96 -21.91 2.57
CA THR A 132 -7.14 -22.48 3.23
C THR A 132 -8.43 -22.00 2.56
N ILE A 133 -8.37 -20.88 1.82
CA ILE A 133 -9.47 -20.35 1.03
C ILE A 133 -9.22 -20.68 -0.45
N PRO A 134 -10.11 -21.48 -1.09
CA PRO A 134 -9.95 -21.84 -2.48
C PRO A 134 -9.89 -20.62 -3.42
N PRO A 135 -9.07 -20.65 -4.47
CA PRO A 135 -8.98 -19.56 -5.43
C PRO A 135 -10.30 -19.35 -6.17
N LEU A 136 -10.50 -18.11 -6.66
CA LEU A 136 -11.56 -17.77 -7.62
C LEU A 136 -10.95 -17.81 -9.02
N GLN A 137 -11.67 -18.43 -9.95
CA GLN A 137 -11.22 -18.58 -11.33
C GLN A 137 -12.32 -18.08 -12.28
N GLY A 138 -11.90 -17.55 -13.40
CA GLY A 138 -12.75 -17.20 -14.52
C GLY A 138 -12.03 -17.46 -15.84
N THR A 139 -12.77 -17.83 -16.86
CA THR A 139 -12.23 -18.04 -18.20
C THR A 139 -13.19 -17.50 -19.25
N VAL A 140 -12.66 -16.83 -20.26
CA VAL A 140 -13.42 -16.38 -21.43
C VAL A 140 -12.59 -16.55 -22.69
N THR A 141 -13.23 -16.78 -23.81
CA THR A 141 -12.62 -16.74 -25.14
C THR A 141 -13.14 -15.53 -25.89
N VAL A 142 -12.22 -14.71 -26.43
CA VAL A 142 -12.54 -13.51 -27.22
C VAL A 142 -12.10 -13.70 -28.67
N SER A 143 -12.90 -13.19 -29.61
CA SER A 143 -12.62 -13.33 -31.05
C SER A 143 -11.77 -12.16 -31.56
N VAL A 144 -10.59 -11.98 -30.94
CA VAL A 144 -9.59 -10.99 -31.31
C VAL A 144 -8.17 -11.55 -31.08
N PRO A 145 -7.15 -11.02 -31.79
CA PRO A 145 -5.74 -11.40 -31.56
C PRO A 145 -5.28 -11.09 -30.14
N ILE A 146 -4.28 -11.86 -29.68
CA ILE A 146 -3.78 -11.76 -28.30
C ILE A 146 -3.29 -10.36 -27.93
N ASP A 147 -2.60 -9.66 -28.82
CA ASP A 147 -2.12 -8.29 -28.58
C ASP A 147 -3.29 -7.32 -28.35
N HIS A 148 -4.37 -7.49 -29.10
CA HIS A 148 -5.55 -6.67 -28.95
C HIS A 148 -6.27 -7.00 -27.64
N ALA A 149 -6.47 -8.29 -27.35
CA ALA A 149 -7.07 -8.73 -26.08
C ALA A 149 -6.32 -8.16 -24.86
N PHE A 150 -4.99 -8.24 -24.88
CA PHE A 150 -4.17 -7.72 -23.79
C PHE A 150 -4.31 -6.19 -23.62
N ARG A 151 -4.26 -5.43 -24.72
CA ARG A 151 -4.43 -3.96 -24.67
C ARG A 151 -5.82 -3.55 -24.16
N VAL A 152 -6.88 -4.21 -24.63
CA VAL A 152 -8.23 -3.91 -24.13
C VAL A 152 -8.35 -4.22 -22.65
N PHE A 153 -7.76 -5.33 -22.20
CA PHE A 153 -7.80 -5.70 -20.78
C PHE A 153 -7.07 -4.68 -19.90
N THR A 154 -5.94 -4.15 -20.37
CA THR A 154 -5.02 -3.29 -19.61
C THR A 154 -5.23 -1.81 -19.89
N ASP A 155 -4.87 -1.34 -21.08
CA ASP A 155 -4.85 0.09 -21.42
C ASP A 155 -6.27 0.67 -21.49
N SER A 156 -7.22 -0.17 -21.90
CA SER A 156 -8.63 0.20 -22.03
C SER A 156 -9.51 -0.31 -20.88
N ILE A 157 -8.94 -0.61 -19.71
CA ILE A 157 -9.66 -1.14 -18.54
C ILE A 157 -10.88 -0.29 -18.18
N HIS A 158 -10.82 1.01 -18.38
CA HIS A 158 -11.90 1.97 -18.14
C HIS A 158 -13.13 1.77 -19.04
N THR A 159 -13.03 0.99 -20.12
CA THR A 159 -14.15 0.73 -21.06
C THR A 159 -15.01 -0.45 -20.66
N TRP A 160 -14.52 -1.33 -19.79
CA TRP A 160 -15.21 -2.55 -19.40
C TRP A 160 -15.35 -2.75 -17.89
N TRP A 161 -14.56 -2.07 -17.07
CA TRP A 161 -14.69 -2.13 -15.61
C TRP A 161 -15.90 -1.30 -15.17
N PRO A 162 -16.88 -1.90 -14.43
CA PRO A 162 -18.07 -1.16 -13.99
C PRO A 162 -17.74 -0.09 -12.95
N LEU A 163 -18.18 1.15 -13.21
CA LEU A 163 -17.86 2.29 -12.33
C LEU A 163 -18.45 2.17 -10.92
N GLN A 164 -19.52 1.34 -10.73
CA GLN A 164 -20.07 1.07 -9.41
C GLN A 164 -19.19 0.17 -8.53
N TYR A 165 -18.17 -0.48 -9.09
CA TYR A 165 -17.24 -1.32 -8.34
C TYR A 165 -15.98 -0.51 -7.97
N HIS A 166 -16.16 0.40 -7.02
CA HIS A 166 -15.14 1.27 -6.48
C HIS A 166 -15.09 1.17 -4.94
N ILE A 167 -14.00 1.58 -4.35
CA ILE A 167 -13.80 1.60 -2.89
C ILE A 167 -13.41 2.98 -2.36
N GLY A 168 -13.11 3.93 -3.25
CA GLY A 168 -12.89 5.33 -2.90
C GLY A 168 -14.14 6.00 -2.35
N GLN A 169 -13.98 7.15 -1.69
CA GLN A 169 -15.10 7.89 -1.12
C GLN A 169 -15.93 8.65 -2.17
N ALA A 170 -15.29 9.07 -3.25
CA ALA A 170 -15.96 9.70 -4.39
C ALA A 170 -16.36 8.66 -5.42
N ASP A 171 -17.40 8.96 -6.22
CA ASP A 171 -17.76 8.16 -7.38
C ASP A 171 -16.55 8.02 -8.31
N MET A 172 -16.35 6.84 -8.89
CA MET A 172 -15.22 6.56 -9.76
C MET A 172 -15.43 7.21 -11.14
N ASP A 173 -14.44 8.01 -11.58
CA ASP A 173 -14.29 8.48 -12.96
C ASP A 173 -13.77 7.33 -13.84
N LYS A 174 -12.69 6.68 -13.42
CA LYS A 174 -12.09 5.55 -14.13
C LYS A 174 -11.09 4.74 -13.30
N PRO A 175 -10.96 3.43 -13.57
CA PRO A 175 -9.83 2.63 -13.11
C PRO A 175 -8.59 2.92 -13.98
N ILE A 176 -7.42 2.77 -13.36
CA ILE A 176 -6.11 2.99 -14.01
C ILE A 176 -5.17 1.85 -13.63
N LEU A 177 -4.46 1.34 -14.62
CA LEU A 177 -3.41 0.35 -14.48
C LEU A 177 -2.12 0.91 -15.11
N GLU A 178 -1.08 1.11 -14.31
CA GLU A 178 0.22 1.56 -14.83
C GLU A 178 0.95 0.39 -15.51
N PRO A 179 1.35 0.52 -16.81
CA PRO A 179 1.84 -0.59 -17.61
C PRO A 179 3.31 -0.94 -17.34
N ARG A 180 3.65 -1.31 -16.14
CA ARG A 180 5.01 -1.69 -15.73
C ARG A 180 5.01 -2.48 -14.42
N GLU A 181 6.01 -3.30 -14.21
CA GLU A 181 6.27 -3.92 -12.92
C GLU A 181 6.48 -2.85 -11.83
N GLY A 182 5.92 -3.06 -10.65
CA GLY A 182 5.85 -2.09 -9.56
C GLY A 182 4.85 -0.95 -9.80
N GLY A 183 4.17 -0.90 -10.96
CA GLY A 183 3.14 0.08 -11.28
C GLY A 183 1.95 -0.02 -10.33
N ARG A 184 1.18 1.06 -10.24
CA ARG A 184 -0.05 1.13 -9.45
C ARG A 184 -1.23 0.56 -10.23
N TRP A 185 -2.14 -0.07 -9.49
CA TRP A 185 -3.49 -0.37 -9.92
C TRP A 185 -4.45 0.33 -8.97
N TYR A 186 -5.24 1.27 -9.48
CA TYR A 186 -6.00 2.20 -8.66
C TYR A 186 -7.20 2.79 -9.40
N GLU A 187 -8.10 3.41 -8.68
CA GLU A 187 -9.21 4.21 -9.21
C GLU A 187 -8.95 5.70 -9.06
N LYS A 188 -9.49 6.46 -9.99
CA LYS A 188 -9.56 7.92 -9.92
C LYS A 188 -11.01 8.34 -9.73
N GLY A 189 -11.27 9.15 -8.69
CA GLY A 189 -12.59 9.71 -8.41
C GLY A 189 -12.91 10.92 -9.30
N VAL A 190 -14.21 11.25 -9.44
CA VAL A 190 -14.68 12.42 -10.19
C VAL A 190 -14.22 13.75 -9.60
N ASP A 191 -13.83 13.76 -8.34
CA ASP A 191 -13.22 14.89 -7.62
C ASP A 191 -11.70 14.97 -7.78
N GLY A 192 -11.10 14.03 -8.52
CA GLY A 192 -9.67 13.90 -8.74
C GLY A 192 -8.91 13.15 -7.64
N SER A 193 -9.61 12.64 -6.61
CA SER A 193 -9.01 11.76 -5.61
C SER A 193 -8.56 10.44 -6.23
N GLU A 194 -7.62 9.76 -5.59
CA GLU A 194 -7.12 8.46 -6.02
C GLU A 194 -7.20 7.47 -4.86
N CYS A 195 -7.60 6.23 -5.15
CA CYS A 195 -7.63 5.15 -4.19
C CYS A 195 -6.95 3.91 -4.79
N ASP A 196 -5.87 3.45 -4.16
CA ASP A 196 -5.13 2.27 -4.60
C ASP A 196 -5.95 0.99 -4.40
N TRP A 197 -5.80 0.02 -5.31
CA TRP A 197 -6.31 -1.33 -5.20
C TRP A 197 -5.18 -2.34 -5.06
N GLY A 198 -3.99 -2.01 -5.57
CA GLY A 198 -2.81 -2.85 -5.51
C GLY A 198 -1.65 -2.40 -6.40
N ARG A 199 -0.80 -3.36 -6.74
CA ARG A 199 0.41 -3.15 -7.56
C ARG A 199 0.53 -4.21 -8.63
N VAL A 200 1.22 -3.85 -9.72
CA VAL A 200 1.63 -4.79 -10.77
C VAL A 200 2.84 -5.58 -10.29
N LEU A 201 2.72 -6.89 -10.17
CA LEU A 201 3.81 -7.80 -9.81
C LEU A 201 4.57 -8.33 -11.04
N ALA A 202 3.85 -8.58 -12.13
CA ALA A 202 4.46 -8.96 -13.40
C ALA A 202 3.69 -8.31 -14.56
N TRP A 203 4.44 -7.80 -15.54
CA TRP A 203 3.94 -7.20 -16.76
C TRP A 203 4.63 -7.85 -17.95
N GLU A 204 3.99 -8.85 -18.56
CA GLU A 204 4.56 -9.69 -19.63
C GLU A 204 3.65 -9.70 -20.87
N PRO A 205 3.54 -8.56 -21.58
CA PRO A 205 2.68 -8.47 -22.75
C PRO A 205 3.17 -9.37 -23.89
N PRO A 206 2.27 -9.96 -24.68
CA PRO A 206 0.82 -9.92 -24.49
C PRO A 206 0.29 -11.14 -23.72
N HIS A 207 1.12 -11.85 -22.96
CA HIS A 207 0.80 -13.18 -22.43
C HIS A 207 0.33 -13.23 -21.00
N ARG A 208 0.83 -12.29 -20.15
CA ARG A 208 0.61 -12.43 -18.70
C ARG A 208 0.64 -11.11 -17.97
N LEU A 209 -0.28 -10.99 -16.99
CA LEU A 209 -0.35 -9.89 -16.03
C LEU A 209 -0.53 -10.49 -14.64
N VAL A 210 0.21 -9.99 -13.65
CA VAL A 210 0.00 -10.36 -12.24
C VAL A 210 -0.14 -9.09 -11.41
N LEU A 211 -1.19 -9.04 -10.59
CA LEU A 211 -1.52 -7.93 -9.73
C LEU A 211 -1.60 -8.39 -8.27
N THR A 212 -1.27 -7.51 -7.33
CA THR A 212 -1.76 -7.65 -5.96
C THR A 212 -3.19 -7.13 -5.88
N TRP A 213 -3.98 -7.74 -4.99
CA TRP A 213 -5.26 -7.22 -4.55
C TRP A 213 -5.11 -6.88 -3.07
N GLN A 214 -5.23 -5.60 -2.74
CA GLN A 214 -5.03 -5.06 -1.40
C GLN A 214 -6.33 -4.43 -0.86
N ILE A 215 -7.45 -5.09 -1.11
CA ILE A 215 -8.78 -4.67 -0.62
C ILE A 215 -9.26 -5.72 0.38
N ASN A 216 -9.58 -5.29 1.60
CA ASN A 216 -10.01 -6.14 2.70
C ASN A 216 -11.51 -6.49 2.65
N GLY A 217 -11.99 -7.31 3.59
CA GLY A 217 -13.37 -7.76 3.67
C GLY A 217 -14.42 -6.67 3.92
N GLN A 218 -14.00 -5.46 4.31
CA GLN A 218 -14.84 -4.28 4.42
C GLN A 218 -14.82 -3.39 3.18
N TRP A 219 -14.23 -3.87 2.07
CA TRP A 219 -14.06 -3.13 0.81
C TRP A 219 -13.27 -1.84 1.00
N GLN A 220 -12.18 -1.91 1.77
CA GLN A 220 -11.26 -0.79 2.00
C GLN A 220 -9.85 -1.19 1.57
N TYR A 221 -9.08 -0.22 1.11
CA TYR A 221 -7.67 -0.43 0.80
C TYR A 221 -6.87 -0.74 2.07
N ASP A 222 -6.10 -1.83 2.04
CA ASP A 222 -5.15 -2.21 3.07
C ASP A 222 -3.71 -1.97 2.55
N PRO A 223 -2.97 -1.02 3.11
CA PRO A 223 -1.62 -0.71 2.65
C PRO A 223 -0.56 -1.75 3.03
N ASN A 224 -0.91 -2.74 3.88
CA ASN A 224 0.02 -3.77 4.30
C ASN A 224 0.24 -4.79 3.16
N PRO A 225 1.47 -4.91 2.60
CA PRO A 225 1.75 -5.83 1.51
C PRO A 225 1.61 -7.32 1.90
N ASP A 226 1.73 -7.65 3.18
CA ASP A 226 1.57 -9.03 3.66
C ASP A 226 0.10 -9.46 3.63
N HIS A 227 -0.83 -8.52 3.63
CA HIS A 227 -2.27 -8.74 3.48
C HIS A 227 -2.72 -8.73 2.01
N ALA A 228 -1.79 -8.80 1.06
CA ALA A 228 -2.15 -8.79 -0.35
C ALA A 228 -2.43 -10.21 -0.87
N SER A 229 -3.58 -10.39 -1.49
CA SER A 229 -3.84 -11.53 -2.37
C SER A 229 -3.33 -11.26 -3.79
N GLN A 230 -3.47 -12.21 -4.69
CA GLN A 230 -2.86 -12.15 -6.01
C GLN A 230 -3.87 -12.50 -7.10
N ILE A 231 -3.92 -11.67 -8.14
CA ILE A 231 -4.67 -11.92 -9.36
C ILE A 231 -3.68 -12.18 -10.49
N GLU A 232 -3.79 -13.32 -11.12
CA GLU A 232 -3.03 -13.65 -12.32
C GLU A 232 -3.97 -13.75 -13.50
N VAL A 233 -3.63 -13.08 -14.61
CA VAL A 233 -4.37 -13.14 -15.87
C VAL A 233 -3.44 -13.64 -16.96
N ARG A 234 -3.82 -14.73 -17.63
CA ARG A 234 -3.10 -15.36 -18.73
C ARG A 234 -3.87 -15.22 -20.03
N PHE A 235 -3.17 -14.85 -21.07
CA PHE A 235 -3.68 -14.74 -22.42
C PHE A 235 -3.01 -15.79 -23.28
N THR A 236 -3.79 -16.68 -23.88
CA THR A 236 -3.30 -17.77 -24.72
C THR A 236 -3.96 -17.67 -26.10
N PRO A 237 -3.18 -17.54 -27.19
CA PRO A 237 -3.78 -17.55 -28.53
C PRO A 237 -4.43 -18.90 -28.82
N ASP A 238 -5.67 -18.85 -29.31
CA ASP A 238 -6.46 -20.01 -29.74
C ASP A 238 -6.80 -19.86 -31.24
N GLY A 239 -5.77 -19.56 -32.04
CA GLY A 239 -5.84 -19.19 -33.42
C GLY A 239 -5.41 -17.73 -33.67
N PRO A 240 -5.39 -17.30 -34.96
CA PRO A 240 -4.91 -15.96 -35.31
C PRO A 240 -5.81 -14.81 -34.81
N GLU A 241 -7.13 -15.07 -34.74
CA GLU A 241 -8.17 -14.10 -34.38
C GLU A 241 -8.94 -14.52 -33.12
N GLN A 242 -8.34 -15.38 -32.28
CA GLN A 242 -9.01 -15.83 -31.07
C GLN A 242 -8.03 -15.95 -29.93
N THR A 243 -8.43 -15.50 -28.73
CA THR A 243 -7.62 -15.52 -27.52
C THR A 243 -8.45 -16.08 -26.38
N ARG A 244 -7.89 -17.06 -25.68
CA ARG A 244 -8.40 -17.52 -24.38
C ARG A 244 -7.76 -16.71 -23.28
N VAL A 245 -8.60 -16.18 -22.38
CA VAL A 245 -8.20 -15.39 -21.21
C VAL A 245 -8.62 -16.13 -19.95
N GLU A 246 -7.67 -16.43 -19.10
CA GLU A 246 -7.85 -17.17 -17.85
C GLU A 246 -7.42 -16.25 -16.70
N LEU A 247 -8.29 -16.07 -15.71
CA LEU A 247 -8.02 -15.29 -14.51
C LEU A 247 -8.09 -16.19 -13.29
N GLU A 248 -7.07 -16.09 -12.43
CA GLU A 248 -7.05 -16.74 -11.13
C GLU A 248 -6.77 -15.71 -10.03
N HIS A 249 -7.66 -15.63 -9.04
CA HIS A 249 -7.47 -14.85 -7.81
C HIS A 249 -7.18 -15.80 -6.66
N ARG A 250 -5.95 -15.81 -6.21
CA ARG A 250 -5.41 -16.75 -5.21
C ARG A 250 -4.88 -16.02 -3.98
N LEU A 251 -4.50 -16.79 -2.93
CA LEU A 251 -3.96 -16.27 -1.67
C LEU A 251 -4.96 -15.39 -0.91
N LEU A 252 -6.22 -15.70 -1.02
CA LEU A 252 -7.31 -14.97 -0.36
C LEU A 252 -7.21 -15.03 1.16
N ASP A 253 -6.56 -16.06 1.70
CA ASP A 253 -6.27 -16.23 3.13
C ASP A 253 -5.28 -15.20 3.70
N ARG A 254 -4.57 -14.47 2.85
CA ARG A 254 -3.72 -13.34 3.28
C ARG A 254 -4.52 -12.08 3.59
N LEU A 255 -5.66 -11.90 2.93
CA LEU A 255 -6.51 -10.74 3.13
C LEU A 255 -7.13 -10.75 4.52
N VAL A 256 -7.25 -9.58 5.12
CA VAL A 256 -8.12 -9.41 6.29
C VAL A 256 -9.56 -9.70 5.84
N ASP A 257 -10.20 -10.69 6.48
CA ASP A 257 -11.52 -11.21 6.11
C ASP A 257 -11.62 -11.72 4.65
N GLY A 258 -10.59 -12.44 4.18
CA GLY A 258 -10.52 -12.96 2.80
C GLY A 258 -11.68 -13.86 2.40
N GLN A 259 -12.32 -14.54 3.34
CA GLN A 259 -13.55 -15.32 3.09
C GLN A 259 -14.71 -14.39 2.70
N ALA A 260 -14.86 -13.24 3.34
CA ALA A 260 -15.89 -12.25 2.99
C ALA A 260 -15.65 -11.66 1.59
N ILE A 261 -14.39 -11.41 1.21
CA ILE A 261 -14.03 -11.01 -0.16
C ILE A 261 -14.42 -12.07 -1.17
N ARG A 262 -14.12 -13.34 -0.88
CA ARG A 262 -14.48 -14.46 -1.76
C ARG A 262 -15.99 -14.54 -1.98
N GLU A 263 -16.77 -14.48 -0.91
CA GLU A 263 -18.23 -14.52 -0.96
C GLU A 263 -18.82 -13.28 -1.68
N GLY A 264 -18.30 -12.09 -1.39
CA GLY A 264 -18.70 -10.85 -2.04
C GLY A 264 -18.45 -10.86 -3.54
N LEU A 265 -17.29 -11.30 -3.97
CA LEU A 265 -16.97 -11.45 -5.39
C LEU A 265 -17.89 -12.48 -6.07
N GLN A 266 -18.14 -13.63 -5.42
CA GLN A 266 -19.01 -14.67 -5.99
C GLN A 266 -20.48 -14.23 -6.11
N SER A 267 -21.02 -13.48 -5.15
CA SER A 267 -22.41 -13.01 -5.16
C SER A 267 -22.70 -12.04 -6.30
N GLY A 268 -21.69 -11.28 -6.77
CA GLY A 268 -21.78 -10.38 -7.91
C GLY A 268 -21.52 -11.03 -9.27
N GLY A 269 -21.50 -12.37 -9.36
CA GLY A 269 -21.15 -13.11 -10.58
C GLY A 269 -19.64 -13.35 -10.73
N GLY A 270 -18.84 -12.82 -9.82
CA GLY A 270 -17.40 -13.06 -9.71
C GLY A 270 -16.59 -12.56 -10.91
N TRP A 271 -15.42 -13.12 -11.04
CA TRP A 271 -14.51 -12.82 -12.16
C TRP A 271 -15.09 -13.27 -13.51
N THR A 272 -16.00 -14.24 -13.54
CA THR A 272 -16.67 -14.67 -14.78
C THR A 272 -17.51 -13.52 -15.38
N ALA A 273 -18.34 -12.85 -14.58
CA ALA A 273 -19.12 -11.71 -15.03
C ALA A 273 -18.23 -10.53 -15.49
N MET A 274 -17.11 -10.30 -14.79
CA MET A 274 -16.14 -9.27 -15.20
C MET A 274 -15.48 -9.60 -16.53
N LEU A 275 -15.09 -10.85 -16.76
CA LEU A 275 -14.53 -11.31 -18.03
C LEU A 275 -15.53 -11.26 -19.18
N GLU A 276 -16.82 -11.44 -18.91
CA GLU A 276 -17.87 -11.25 -19.93
C GLU A 276 -17.99 -9.78 -20.36
N LEU A 277 -17.84 -8.82 -19.44
CA LEU A 277 -17.81 -7.39 -19.78
C LEU A 277 -16.56 -7.04 -20.59
N PHE A 278 -15.42 -7.55 -20.20
CA PHE A 278 -14.20 -7.45 -20.98
C PHE A 278 -14.36 -8.03 -22.39
N ALA A 279 -14.95 -9.22 -22.53
CA ALA A 279 -15.17 -9.86 -23.84
C ALA A 279 -16.04 -9.00 -24.77
N LYS A 280 -17.09 -8.37 -24.23
CA LYS A 280 -17.93 -7.43 -24.98
C LYS A 280 -17.14 -6.20 -25.45
N ALA A 281 -16.28 -5.64 -24.57
CA ALA A 281 -15.45 -4.50 -24.94
C ALA A 281 -14.40 -4.86 -25.99
N ALA A 282 -13.76 -6.03 -25.87
CA ALA A 282 -12.79 -6.52 -26.83
C ALA A 282 -13.39 -6.71 -28.24
N ALA A 283 -14.64 -7.14 -28.32
CA ALA A 283 -15.36 -7.30 -29.60
C ALA A 283 -15.79 -5.97 -30.23
N ASN A 284 -15.89 -4.88 -29.47
CA ASN A 284 -16.41 -3.58 -29.93
C ASN A 284 -15.30 -2.56 -30.24
N GLN A 285 -14.05 -2.85 -29.94
CA GLN A 285 -12.89 -1.96 -30.20
C GLN A 285 -12.10 -2.53 -31.39
N GLU A 286 -12.51 -2.22 -32.62
CA GLU A 286 -11.73 -2.43 -33.86
C GLU A 286 -10.70 -1.32 -34.08
#